data_b7a880dfb0641f24033d603b2f9abc7a
#
_entry.id   b7a880dfb0641f24033d603b2f9abc7a
#
_cell.length_a   1.000
_cell.length_b   1.000
_cell.length_c   1.000
_cell.angle_alpha   90.00
_cell.angle_beta   90.00
_cell.angle_gamma   90.00
#
_symmetry.space_group_name_H-M   'P 1'
#
loop_
_entity.id
_entity.type
_entity.pdbx_description
1 polymer ?
#
loop_
_entity_poly.entity_id
_entity_poly.type
_entity_poly.pdbx_seq_one_letter_code
_entity_poly.pdbx_strand_id
1 'polypeptide(L)'
;MPIQLFYSVTIPVTLWFITKGKKQKGKTLFIDARKMGHMVDRKHRDFSDEDIQKLADTFESFQNGTLEDVKGFCKVATLEDIAAQDYILTPGRYVGIEEQEDDGEPFEEKMTRLTSELAGLFEKSHELEEEIRKKLGAIGYEI
;
A
#
# COMPACT_ATOMS: atom_id res chain seq x y z
N MET A 1 6.32 -2.49 -7.59
CA MET A 1 7.18 -3.33 -6.73
C MET A 1 7.23 -2.71 -5.34
N PRO A 2 7.41 -3.49 -4.25
CA PRO A 2 7.50 -2.97 -2.89
C PRO A 2 8.74 -2.09 -2.68
N ILE A 3 8.70 -1.28 -1.62
CA ILE A 3 9.88 -0.54 -1.15
C ILE A 3 10.95 -1.51 -0.63
N GLN A 4 12.21 -1.10 -0.66
CA GLN A 4 13.34 -1.87 -0.12
C GLN A 4 13.61 -3.22 -0.81
N LEU A 5 12.99 -3.49 -1.96
CA LEU A 5 13.33 -4.67 -2.79
C LEU A 5 14.72 -4.54 -3.44
N PHE A 6 15.11 -3.32 -3.78
CA PHE A 6 16.43 -3.01 -4.31
C PHE A 6 17.28 -2.31 -3.25
N TYR A 7 18.55 -2.66 -3.16
CA TYR A 7 19.47 -2.06 -2.20
C TYR A 7 19.45 -0.52 -2.29
N SER A 8 19.38 0.13 -1.14
CA SER A 8 19.35 1.60 -1.00
C SER A 8 18.14 2.31 -1.60
N VAL A 9 17.11 1.58 -2.06
CA VAL A 9 15.90 2.16 -2.65
C VAL A 9 14.74 2.09 -1.65
N THR A 10 14.34 3.25 -1.15
CA THR A 10 13.24 3.39 -0.17
C THR A 10 11.89 3.73 -0.79
N ILE A 11 11.83 3.87 -2.11
CA ILE A 11 10.60 4.18 -2.86
C ILE A 11 10.14 2.97 -3.67
N PRO A 12 8.84 2.84 -3.98
CA PRO A 12 8.35 1.82 -4.89
C PRO A 12 8.92 2.00 -6.29
N VAL A 13 9.26 0.91 -6.96
CA VAL A 13 9.82 0.92 -8.32
C VAL A 13 8.83 0.26 -9.28
N THR A 14 8.70 0.81 -10.49
CA THR A 14 7.92 0.21 -11.57
C THR A 14 8.85 -0.52 -12.53
N LEU A 15 8.55 -1.79 -12.83
CA LEU A 15 9.22 -2.57 -13.86
C LEU A 15 8.35 -2.62 -15.11
N TRP A 16 8.96 -2.38 -16.25
CA TRP A 16 8.29 -2.38 -17.55
C TRP A 16 8.77 -3.56 -18.38
N PHE A 17 7.84 -4.40 -18.80
CA PHE A 17 8.12 -5.53 -19.68
C PHE A 17 7.54 -5.24 -21.07
N ILE A 18 8.42 -5.00 -22.03
CA ILE A 18 8.04 -4.67 -23.40
C ILE A 18 8.41 -5.85 -24.31
N THR A 19 7.45 -6.32 -25.09
CA THR A 19 7.66 -7.43 -26.04
C THR A 19 6.99 -7.16 -27.38
N LYS A 20 7.62 -7.62 -28.46
CA LYS A 20 7.04 -7.59 -29.82
C LYS A 20 6.08 -8.77 -30.07
N GLY A 21 6.23 -9.86 -29.33
CA GLY A 21 5.46 -11.10 -29.48
C GLY A 21 4.28 -11.23 -28.52
N LYS A 22 3.51 -10.16 -28.30
CA LYS A 22 2.35 -10.19 -27.40
C LYS A 22 1.29 -11.20 -27.86
N LYS A 23 0.92 -12.16 -27.01
CA LYS A 23 -0.25 -13.02 -27.20
C LYS A 23 -1.55 -12.22 -27.10
N GLN A 24 -1.66 -11.33 -26.10
CA GLN A 24 -2.79 -10.43 -25.87
C GLN A 24 -2.51 -9.07 -26.53
N LYS A 25 -2.76 -8.95 -27.82
CA LYS A 25 -2.57 -7.70 -28.57
C LYS A 25 -3.53 -6.61 -28.09
N GLY A 26 -3.04 -5.36 -27.99
CA GLY A 26 -3.85 -4.20 -27.56
C GLY A 26 -4.16 -4.16 -26.08
N LYS A 27 -3.69 -5.13 -25.29
CA LYS A 27 -3.92 -5.18 -23.84
C LYS A 27 -2.61 -4.99 -23.07
N THR A 28 -2.71 -4.39 -21.90
CA THR A 28 -1.59 -4.20 -20.98
C THR A 28 -1.99 -4.72 -19.59
N LEU A 29 -1.14 -5.55 -19.01
CA LEU A 29 -1.32 -6.04 -17.66
C LEU A 29 -0.65 -5.07 -16.69
N PHE A 30 -1.38 -4.58 -15.70
CA PHE A 30 -0.89 -3.85 -14.56
C PHE A 30 -0.92 -4.74 -13.33
N ILE A 31 0.19 -4.81 -12.59
CA ILE A 31 0.28 -5.52 -11.31
C ILE A 31 0.81 -4.55 -10.25
N ASP A 32 0.14 -4.45 -9.13
CA ASP A 32 0.60 -3.72 -7.96
C ASP A 32 1.10 -4.70 -6.90
N ALA A 33 2.42 -4.88 -6.87
CA ALA A 33 3.08 -5.79 -5.93
C ALA A 33 3.62 -5.08 -4.68
N ARG A 34 3.16 -3.84 -4.36
CA ARG A 34 3.69 -3.08 -3.21
C ARG A 34 3.47 -3.76 -1.85
N LYS A 35 2.43 -4.57 -1.73
CA LYS A 35 2.10 -5.32 -0.50
C LYS A 35 2.77 -6.70 -0.41
N MET A 36 3.48 -7.13 -1.45
CA MET A 36 4.14 -8.43 -1.52
C MET A 36 5.53 -8.38 -0.89
N GLY A 37 6.07 -9.57 -0.62
CA GLY A 37 7.39 -9.76 -0.05
C GLY A 37 7.44 -9.57 1.47
N HIS A 38 8.52 -10.01 2.06
CA HIS A 38 8.80 -9.95 3.49
C HIS A 38 10.15 -9.27 3.76
N MET A 39 10.32 -8.72 4.95
CA MET A 39 11.58 -8.10 5.36
C MET A 39 12.57 -9.20 5.77
N VAL A 40 13.71 -9.26 5.10
CA VAL A 40 14.83 -10.14 5.45
C VAL A 40 15.66 -9.50 6.56
N ASP A 41 15.84 -8.19 6.48
CA ASP A 41 16.51 -7.37 7.48
C ASP A 41 15.86 -5.97 7.57
N ARG A 42 16.44 -5.05 8.33
CA ARG A 42 15.90 -3.69 8.53
C ARG A 42 15.78 -2.85 7.25
N LYS A 43 16.50 -3.20 6.20
CA LYS A 43 16.65 -2.37 4.99
C LYS A 43 16.36 -3.12 3.70
N HIS A 44 16.20 -4.44 3.77
CA HIS A 44 16.08 -5.29 2.61
C HIS A 44 14.82 -6.15 2.69
N ARG A 45 14.03 -6.08 1.62
CA ARG A 45 12.85 -6.89 1.38
C ARG A 45 13.14 -7.90 0.28
N ASP A 46 12.59 -9.10 0.39
CA ASP A 46 12.70 -10.12 -0.65
C ASP A 46 11.32 -10.73 -0.92
N PHE A 47 11.17 -11.36 -2.07
CA PHE A 47 9.99 -12.15 -2.41
C PHE A 47 10.17 -13.59 -1.94
N SER A 48 9.10 -14.16 -1.38
CA SER A 48 9.02 -15.59 -1.18
C SER A 48 8.80 -16.32 -2.51
N ASP A 49 9.05 -17.62 -2.52
CA ASP A 49 8.74 -18.47 -3.68
C ASP A 49 7.23 -18.40 -4.05
N GLU A 50 6.35 -18.25 -3.04
CA GLU A 50 4.92 -18.09 -3.22
C GLU A 50 4.58 -16.75 -3.90
N ASP A 51 5.26 -15.66 -3.54
CA ASP A 51 5.10 -14.35 -4.20
C ASP A 51 5.51 -14.43 -5.66
N ILE A 52 6.64 -15.07 -5.94
CA ILE A 52 7.15 -15.26 -7.31
C ILE A 52 6.17 -16.10 -8.12
N GLN A 53 5.68 -17.21 -7.54
CA GLN A 53 4.71 -18.07 -8.19
C GLN A 53 3.41 -17.32 -8.49
N LYS A 54 2.89 -16.55 -7.55
CA LYS A 54 1.69 -15.71 -7.75
C LYS A 54 1.85 -14.73 -8.89
N LEU A 55 3.00 -14.08 -9.01
CA LEU A 55 3.29 -13.16 -10.13
C LEU A 55 3.38 -13.91 -11.46
N ALA A 56 4.01 -15.09 -11.48
CA ALA A 56 4.14 -15.94 -12.65
C ALA A 56 2.77 -16.44 -13.13
N ASP A 57 1.95 -16.98 -12.24
CA ASP A 57 0.59 -17.46 -12.52
C ASP A 57 -0.32 -16.35 -13.06
N THR A 58 -0.22 -15.15 -12.47
CA THR A 58 -0.94 -13.97 -12.94
C THR A 58 -0.56 -13.61 -14.36
N PHE A 59 0.74 -13.62 -14.68
CA PHE A 59 1.22 -13.33 -16.00
C PHE A 59 0.83 -14.43 -17.01
N GLU A 60 0.91 -15.70 -16.63
CA GLU A 60 0.50 -16.82 -17.48
C GLU A 60 -1.00 -16.78 -17.77
N SER A 61 -1.83 -16.53 -16.77
CA SER A 61 -3.28 -16.35 -16.92
C SER A 61 -3.60 -15.19 -17.88
N PHE A 62 -2.87 -14.08 -17.77
CA PHE A 62 -2.98 -12.97 -18.72
C PHE A 62 -2.63 -13.41 -20.14
N GLN A 63 -1.53 -14.13 -20.33
CA GLN A 63 -1.13 -14.61 -21.65
C GLN A 63 -2.17 -15.55 -22.28
N ASN A 64 -2.83 -16.35 -21.46
CA ASN A 64 -3.85 -17.30 -21.87
C ASN A 64 -5.25 -16.65 -22.04
N GLY A 65 -5.41 -15.38 -21.60
CA GLY A 65 -6.66 -14.65 -21.70
C GLY A 65 -7.71 -15.07 -20.65
N THR A 66 -7.29 -15.76 -19.59
CA THR A 66 -8.12 -16.27 -18.49
C THR A 66 -8.00 -15.45 -17.21
N LEU A 67 -7.17 -14.41 -17.21
CA LEU A 67 -6.97 -13.59 -16.03
C LEU A 67 -8.22 -12.78 -15.70
N GLU A 68 -8.70 -12.91 -14.49
CA GLU A 68 -9.70 -12.04 -13.90
C GLU A 68 -9.02 -10.87 -13.17
N ASP A 69 -9.63 -9.68 -13.24
CA ASP A 69 -9.14 -8.49 -12.55
C ASP A 69 -9.30 -8.67 -11.04
N VAL A 70 -8.26 -8.34 -10.28
CA VAL A 70 -8.28 -8.39 -8.82
C VAL A 70 -8.01 -6.99 -8.28
N LYS A 71 -9.03 -6.40 -7.64
CA LYS A 71 -8.92 -5.06 -7.04
C LYS A 71 -7.73 -4.97 -6.08
N GLY A 72 -6.96 -3.91 -6.20
CA GLY A 72 -5.76 -3.68 -5.40
C GLY A 72 -4.53 -4.51 -5.79
N PHE A 73 -4.65 -5.45 -6.76
CA PHE A 73 -3.54 -6.31 -7.16
C PHE A 73 -3.26 -6.28 -8.66
N CYS A 74 -4.21 -6.68 -9.51
CA CYS A 74 -3.97 -6.74 -10.96
C CYS A 74 -5.18 -6.30 -11.78
N LYS A 75 -4.89 -5.72 -12.95
CA LYS A 75 -5.87 -5.26 -13.92
C LYS A 75 -5.35 -5.40 -15.34
N VAL A 76 -6.21 -5.89 -16.23
CA VAL A 76 -5.97 -5.86 -17.68
C VAL A 76 -6.64 -4.62 -18.27
N ALA A 77 -5.85 -3.72 -18.83
CA ALA A 77 -6.34 -2.50 -19.47
C ALA A 77 -6.17 -2.53 -20.97
N THR A 78 -7.14 -1.99 -21.69
CA THR A 78 -7.09 -1.75 -23.13
C THR A 78 -6.36 -0.44 -23.44
N LEU A 79 -6.09 -0.17 -24.70
CA LEU A 79 -5.53 1.12 -25.11
C LEU A 79 -6.50 2.28 -24.84
N GLU A 80 -7.81 2.04 -24.91
CA GLU A 80 -8.85 3.03 -24.61
C GLU A 80 -8.86 3.37 -23.13
N ASP A 81 -8.74 2.38 -22.25
CA ASP A 81 -8.61 2.61 -20.78
C ASP A 81 -7.37 3.43 -20.47
N ILE A 82 -6.26 3.16 -21.17
CA ILE A 82 -5.00 3.89 -20.99
C ILE A 82 -5.14 5.34 -21.49
N ALA A 83 -5.78 5.55 -22.64
CA ALA A 83 -6.05 6.89 -23.15
C ALA A 83 -6.94 7.70 -22.23
N ALA A 84 -7.97 7.07 -21.61
CA ALA A 84 -8.83 7.70 -20.61
C ALA A 84 -8.09 8.15 -19.34
N GLN A 85 -6.90 7.62 -19.10
CA GLN A 85 -6.01 7.99 -17.99
C GLN A 85 -4.83 8.87 -18.46
N ASP A 86 -4.99 9.61 -19.56
CA ASP A 86 -3.96 10.50 -20.15
C ASP A 86 -2.62 9.77 -20.41
N TYR A 87 -2.68 8.50 -20.77
CA TYR A 87 -1.52 7.62 -20.99
C TYR A 87 -0.59 7.49 -19.77
N ILE A 88 -1.07 7.76 -18.58
CA ILE A 88 -0.30 7.56 -17.34
C ILE A 88 -0.29 6.06 -17.01
N LEU A 89 0.90 5.45 -16.94
CA LEU A 89 1.08 4.01 -16.77
C LEU A 89 1.45 3.62 -15.32
N THR A 90 0.89 4.31 -14.34
CA THR A 90 1.08 3.97 -12.91
C THR A 90 0.10 2.88 -12.51
N PRO A 91 0.55 1.67 -12.11
CA PRO A 91 -0.32 0.52 -11.85
C PRO A 91 -1.46 0.81 -10.87
N GLY A 92 -1.20 1.57 -9.80
CA GLY A 92 -2.22 1.91 -8.79
C GLY A 92 -3.45 2.65 -9.33
N ARG A 93 -3.36 3.31 -10.50
CA ARG A 93 -4.52 3.94 -11.15
C ARG A 93 -5.48 2.93 -11.76
N TYR A 94 -4.98 1.78 -12.16
CA TYR A 94 -5.75 0.75 -12.87
C TYR A 94 -6.29 -0.32 -11.93
N VAL A 95 -5.49 -0.77 -10.96
CA VAL A 95 -5.89 -1.87 -10.07
C VAL A 95 -6.94 -1.45 -9.03
N GLY A 96 -7.13 -0.12 -8.83
CA GLY A 96 -8.04 0.40 -7.82
C GLY A 96 -7.54 0.19 -6.39
N ILE A 97 -8.43 0.36 -5.45
CA ILE A 97 -8.18 0.15 -4.02
C ILE A 97 -8.84 -1.19 -3.64
N GLU A 98 -8.10 -2.00 -2.90
CA GLU A 98 -8.65 -3.21 -2.29
C GLU A 98 -9.81 -2.83 -1.38
N GLU A 99 -10.93 -3.52 -1.51
CA GLU A 99 -12.05 -3.33 -0.60
C GLU A 99 -11.57 -3.70 0.80
N GLN A 100 -11.53 -2.71 1.68
CA GLN A 100 -11.36 -2.99 3.11
C GLN A 100 -12.64 -3.64 3.59
N GLU A 101 -12.51 -4.75 4.29
CA GLU A 101 -13.64 -5.31 5.01
C GLU A 101 -14.17 -4.21 5.93
N ASP A 102 -15.45 -3.86 5.75
CA ASP A 102 -16.14 -2.94 6.64
C ASP A 102 -16.18 -3.63 8.01
N ASP A 103 -15.60 -3.00 9.03
CA ASP A 103 -15.61 -3.53 10.39
C ASP A 103 -17.03 -3.58 10.99
N GLY A 104 -18.02 -3.12 10.23
CA GLY A 104 -19.43 -3.13 10.61
C GLY A 104 -19.77 -2.17 11.75
N GLU A 105 -18.80 -1.39 12.24
CA GLU A 105 -19.03 -0.37 13.25
C GLU A 105 -19.59 0.90 12.58
N PRO A 106 -20.80 1.37 12.90
CA PRO A 106 -21.36 2.59 12.34
C PRO A 106 -20.42 3.78 12.57
N PHE A 107 -20.27 4.62 11.54
CA PHE A 107 -19.34 5.76 11.59
C PHE A 107 -19.54 6.65 12.83
N GLU A 108 -20.78 6.89 13.22
CA GLU A 108 -21.10 7.73 14.38
C GLU A 108 -20.65 7.10 15.72
N GLU A 109 -20.79 5.79 15.86
CA GLU A 109 -20.33 5.04 17.03
C GLU A 109 -18.80 5.05 17.10
N LYS A 110 -18.14 4.79 15.98
CA LYS A 110 -16.69 4.84 15.85
C LYS A 110 -16.14 6.24 16.17
N MET A 111 -16.77 7.29 15.63
CA MET A 111 -16.38 8.68 15.90
C MET A 111 -16.58 9.03 17.38
N THR A 112 -17.69 8.64 17.98
CA THR A 112 -17.98 8.89 19.41
C THR A 112 -16.92 8.21 20.29
N ARG A 113 -16.60 6.97 20.01
CA ARG A 113 -15.56 6.22 20.73
C ARG A 113 -14.18 6.87 20.60
N LEU A 114 -13.77 7.17 19.36
CA LEU A 114 -12.45 7.76 19.08
C LEU A 114 -12.29 9.17 19.65
N THR A 115 -13.34 9.99 19.59
CA THR A 115 -13.30 11.35 20.20
C THR A 115 -13.26 11.29 21.72
N SER A 116 -13.96 10.34 22.35
CA SER A 116 -13.88 10.11 23.79
C SER A 116 -12.49 9.64 24.22
N GLU A 117 -11.90 8.71 23.48
CA GLU A 117 -10.53 8.25 23.72
C GLU A 117 -9.51 9.38 23.57
N LEU A 118 -9.66 10.20 22.52
CA LEU A 118 -8.80 11.37 22.28
C LEU A 118 -8.91 12.39 23.41
N ALA A 119 -10.11 12.66 23.93
CA ALA A 119 -10.31 13.54 25.07
C ALA A 119 -9.56 13.03 26.30
N GLY A 120 -9.66 11.74 26.61
CA GLY A 120 -8.90 11.13 27.72
C GLY A 120 -7.38 11.18 27.53
N LEU A 121 -6.90 11.06 26.29
CA LEU A 121 -5.48 11.23 26.00
C LEU A 121 -4.99 12.68 26.18
N PHE A 122 -5.83 13.66 25.86
CA PHE A 122 -5.52 15.06 26.13
C PHE A 122 -5.46 15.37 27.63
N GLU A 123 -6.41 14.87 28.43
CA GLU A 123 -6.35 15.02 29.89
C GLU A 123 -5.05 14.42 30.45
N LYS A 124 -4.72 13.21 30.03
CA LYS A 124 -3.47 12.56 30.47
C LYS A 124 -2.22 13.33 30.03
N SER A 125 -2.25 13.94 28.84
CA SER A 125 -1.16 14.78 28.35
C SER A 125 -0.95 16.01 29.23
N HIS A 126 -2.03 16.68 29.68
CA HIS A 126 -1.96 17.82 30.59
C HIS A 126 -1.42 17.42 31.97
N GLU A 127 -1.88 16.29 32.51
CA GLU A 127 -1.36 15.79 33.79
C GLU A 127 0.15 15.52 33.74
N LEU A 128 0.62 14.89 32.64
CA LEU A 128 2.04 14.64 32.43
C LEU A 128 2.85 15.93 32.25
N GLU A 129 2.30 16.91 31.55
CA GLU A 129 2.93 18.22 31.40
C GLU A 129 3.11 18.92 32.76
N GLU A 130 2.09 18.92 33.60
CA GLU A 130 2.17 19.47 34.94
C GLU A 130 3.21 18.72 35.80
N GLU A 131 3.25 17.40 35.72
CA GLU A 131 4.25 16.59 36.43
C GLU A 131 5.67 16.92 35.96
N ILE A 132 5.90 17.08 34.67
CA ILE A 132 7.19 17.48 34.09
C ILE A 132 7.59 18.86 34.61
N ARG A 133 6.68 19.87 34.58
CA ARG A 133 6.92 21.21 35.08
C ARG A 133 7.30 21.18 36.58
N LYS A 134 6.57 20.43 37.37
CA LYS A 134 6.84 20.26 38.78
C LYS A 134 8.21 19.64 39.08
N LYS A 135 8.56 18.58 38.34
CA LYS A 135 9.85 17.90 38.49
C LYS A 135 11.02 18.78 38.06
N LEU A 136 10.88 19.51 36.96
CA LEU A 136 11.90 20.44 36.49
C LEU A 136 12.07 21.62 37.45
N GLY A 137 10.97 22.18 37.94
CA GLY A 137 11.03 23.25 38.94
C GLY A 137 11.75 22.81 40.22
N ALA A 138 11.59 21.57 40.66
CA ALA A 138 12.28 21.03 41.85
C ALA A 138 13.80 20.96 41.71
N ILE A 139 14.33 20.91 40.47
CA ILE A 139 15.77 20.91 40.16
C ILE A 139 16.27 22.26 39.62
N GLY A 140 15.39 23.32 39.67
CA GLY A 140 15.77 24.69 39.30
C GLY A 140 15.64 25.05 37.84
N TYR A 141 14.89 24.26 37.03
CA TYR A 141 14.58 24.57 35.64
C TYR A 141 13.10 24.87 35.45
N GLU A 142 12.79 25.99 34.81
CA GLU A 142 11.42 26.39 34.44
C GLU A 142 11.21 26.22 32.93
N ILE A 143 10.02 25.70 32.52
CA ILE A 143 9.54 25.58 31.14
C ILE A 143 8.11 26.11 31.00
#